data_9163061278d713fd018bd5a0d0f71c0e
#
_entry.id   9163061278d713fd018bd5a0d0f71c0e
#
_cell.length_a   1.000
_cell.length_b   1.000
_cell.length_c   1.000
_cell.angle_alpha   90.00
_cell.angle_beta   90.00
_cell.angle_gamma   90.00
#
_symmetry.space_group_name_H-M   'P 1'
#
loop_
_entity.id
_entity.type
_entity.pdbx_description
1 polymer ?
#
loop_
_entity_poly.entity_id
_entity_poly.type
_entity_poly.pdbx_seq_one_letter_code
_entity_poly.pdbx_strand_id
1 'polypeptide(L)'
;MPVSAAAATAPLARAPHLPRRAWILIAAALGVAAVLVVLDATGAHAASALVPMETGDGEGVTINGINGTPSDSIITLLGITVLSVAPALLLMMSSFTKIFVVLALTRNALSLPSIPPNQVLAGLSLFLTLFIMWPVLTDINAVAVSPFTEGQIDFGRAFELAQEPLREWMLSYTREEDIALMYRAAQMDNPTDPASIPLQTLVPAFMISELRAAFLIGFIIFVPFLVIDLVVASALMSMGMMMLPPVMISLPFKILLFLLIDGWGMVITALVQSYNGGG
;
A
#
# COMPACT_ATOMS: atom_id res chain seq x y z
N MET A 1 -53.99 -2.90 18.54
CA MET A 1 -53.42 -1.94 17.60
C MET A 1 -52.03 -2.40 17.25
N PRO A 2 -51.73 -2.91 16.03
CA PRO A 2 -50.39 -3.31 15.65
C PRO A 2 -49.63 -2.10 15.04
N VAL A 3 -48.44 -1.84 15.56
CA VAL A 3 -47.52 -0.79 15.05
C VAL A 3 -46.82 -1.39 13.83
N SER A 4 -47.11 -0.81 12.66
CA SER A 4 -46.46 -1.10 11.38
C SER A 4 -45.08 -0.50 11.36
N ALA A 5 -44.04 -1.35 11.34
CA ALA A 5 -42.66 -0.94 11.06
C ALA A 5 -42.42 -0.95 9.54
N ALA A 6 -42.59 0.20 8.91
CA ALA A 6 -42.15 0.41 7.53
C ALA A 6 -40.66 0.68 7.52
N ALA A 7 -39.83 -0.35 7.29
CA ALA A 7 -38.42 -0.19 7.00
C ALA A 7 -38.28 0.40 5.60
N ALA A 8 -37.90 1.68 5.51
CA ALA A 8 -37.55 2.34 4.27
C ALA A 8 -36.22 1.77 3.75
N THR A 9 -36.29 0.90 2.74
CA THR A 9 -35.12 0.46 1.97
C THR A 9 -34.66 1.62 1.08
N ALA A 10 -33.58 2.28 1.47
CA ALA A 10 -32.90 3.22 0.60
C ALA A 10 -32.35 2.47 -0.63
N PRO A 11 -32.54 3.00 -1.86
CA PRO A 11 -31.98 2.37 -3.05
C PRO A 11 -30.47 2.46 -3.01
N LEU A 12 -29.80 1.30 -3.13
CA LEU A 12 -28.38 1.21 -3.35
C LEU A 12 -28.01 2.03 -4.60
N ALA A 13 -27.20 3.07 -4.41
CA ALA A 13 -26.68 3.86 -5.52
C ALA A 13 -25.97 2.93 -6.51
N ARG A 14 -26.44 2.92 -7.76
CA ARG A 14 -25.79 2.16 -8.84
C ARG A 14 -24.39 2.69 -9.03
N ALA A 15 -23.39 1.84 -8.83
CA ALA A 15 -22.00 2.14 -9.14
C ALA A 15 -21.89 2.59 -10.62
N PRO A 16 -21.18 3.68 -10.92
CA PRO A 16 -20.97 4.14 -12.28
C PRO A 16 -20.23 3.07 -13.08
N HIS A 17 -20.76 2.72 -14.25
CA HIS A 17 -20.12 1.75 -15.16
C HIS A 17 -18.90 2.42 -15.81
N LEU A 18 -17.70 2.04 -15.39
CA LEU A 18 -16.46 2.46 -16.02
C LEU A 18 -16.42 1.98 -17.48
N PRO A 19 -15.99 2.83 -18.45
CA PRO A 19 -15.85 2.44 -19.83
C PRO A 19 -14.81 1.30 -19.95
N ARG A 20 -15.05 0.37 -20.88
CA ARG A 20 -14.20 -0.82 -21.09
C ARG A 20 -12.69 -0.50 -21.16
N ARG A 21 -12.33 0.67 -21.69
CA ARG A 21 -10.94 1.14 -21.81
C ARG A 21 -10.30 1.46 -20.45
N ALA A 22 -11.06 1.99 -19.48
CA ALA A 22 -10.56 2.25 -18.12
C ALA A 22 -10.20 0.93 -17.41
N TRP A 23 -10.98 -0.13 -17.61
CA TRP A 23 -10.65 -1.47 -17.10
C TRP A 23 -9.37 -2.04 -17.69
N ILE A 24 -9.08 -1.77 -18.97
CA ILE A 24 -7.84 -2.21 -19.61
C ILE A 24 -6.62 -1.49 -19.03
N LEU A 25 -6.72 -0.18 -18.77
CA LEU A 25 -5.63 0.59 -18.17
C LEU A 25 -5.38 0.20 -16.73
N ILE A 26 -6.44 0.00 -15.95
CA ILE A 26 -6.34 -0.48 -14.56
C ILE A 26 -5.74 -1.89 -14.53
N ALA A 27 -6.21 -2.78 -15.40
CA ALA A 27 -5.68 -4.14 -15.52
C ALA A 27 -4.20 -4.15 -15.97
N ALA A 28 -3.82 -3.25 -16.88
CA ALA A 28 -2.44 -3.12 -17.34
C ALA A 28 -1.53 -2.58 -16.22
N ALA A 29 -1.97 -1.57 -15.47
CA ALA A 29 -1.22 -1.03 -14.32
C ALA A 29 -1.07 -2.08 -13.21
N LEU A 30 -2.12 -2.85 -12.94
CA LEU A 30 -2.10 -3.97 -11.99
C LEU A 30 -1.22 -5.12 -12.46
N GLY A 31 -1.25 -5.44 -13.76
CA GLY A 31 -0.38 -6.46 -14.34
C GLY A 31 1.09 -6.09 -14.20
N VAL A 32 1.45 -4.85 -14.45
CA VAL A 32 2.82 -4.34 -14.27
C VAL A 32 3.23 -4.37 -12.80
N ALA A 33 2.37 -3.92 -11.88
CA ALA A 33 2.65 -3.97 -10.45
C ALA A 33 2.80 -5.42 -9.94
N ALA A 34 1.95 -6.33 -10.38
CA ALA A 34 2.03 -7.75 -10.03
C ALA A 34 3.30 -8.41 -10.58
N VAL A 35 3.71 -8.08 -11.80
CA VAL A 35 4.97 -8.58 -12.41
C VAL A 35 6.18 -8.06 -11.63
N LEU A 36 6.19 -6.79 -11.22
CA LEU A 36 7.28 -6.22 -10.44
C LEU A 36 7.38 -6.86 -9.04
N VAL A 37 6.25 -7.10 -8.38
CA VAL A 37 6.21 -7.80 -7.09
C VAL A 37 6.70 -9.26 -7.21
N VAL A 38 6.35 -9.94 -8.30
CA VAL A 38 6.81 -11.32 -8.56
C VAL A 38 8.30 -11.37 -8.87
N LEU A 39 8.83 -10.40 -9.64
CA LEU A 39 10.26 -10.32 -9.96
C LEU A 39 11.11 -10.05 -8.72
N ASP A 40 10.65 -9.18 -7.81
CA ASP A 40 11.35 -8.90 -6.55
C ASP A 40 11.27 -10.09 -5.58
N ALA A 41 10.14 -10.79 -5.55
CA ALA A 41 9.91 -11.94 -4.70
C ALA A 41 10.69 -13.22 -5.12
N THR A 42 11.10 -13.32 -6.38
CA THR A 42 11.88 -14.45 -6.88
C THR A 42 13.38 -14.33 -6.61
N GLY A 43 13.84 -13.22 -5.98
CA GLY A 43 15.28 -13.01 -5.70
C GLY A 43 16.13 -12.98 -6.99
N ALA A 44 15.50 -12.77 -8.12
CA ALA A 44 16.20 -12.49 -9.35
C ALA A 44 16.87 -11.12 -9.18
N HIS A 45 18.08 -11.15 -8.58
CA HIS A 45 19.02 -10.10 -8.89
C HIS A 45 19.03 -10.03 -10.41
N ALA A 46 18.50 -8.95 -10.97
CA ALA A 46 18.74 -8.62 -12.34
C ALA A 46 20.26 -8.53 -12.48
N ALA A 47 20.89 -9.67 -12.79
CA ALA A 47 22.18 -9.67 -13.40
C ALA A 47 21.99 -8.71 -14.57
N SER A 48 22.69 -7.57 -14.48
CA SER A 48 22.78 -6.59 -15.54
C SER A 48 22.91 -7.39 -16.83
N ALA A 49 21.84 -7.44 -17.61
CA ALA A 49 21.94 -7.80 -18.99
C ALA A 49 22.77 -6.67 -19.61
N LEU A 50 24.08 -6.81 -19.50
CA LEU A 50 25.00 -6.14 -20.36
C LEU A 50 24.63 -6.59 -21.76
N VAL A 51 23.76 -5.82 -22.40
CA VAL A 51 23.59 -5.89 -23.85
C VAL A 51 25.00 -5.70 -24.38
N PRO A 52 25.55 -6.65 -25.16
CA PRO A 52 26.81 -6.43 -25.84
C PRO A 52 26.60 -5.21 -26.70
N MET A 53 27.27 -4.12 -26.36
CA MET A 53 27.33 -2.93 -27.20
C MET A 53 28.20 -3.35 -28.38
N GLU A 54 27.55 -3.70 -29.50
CA GLU A 54 28.23 -3.79 -30.77
C GLU A 54 28.87 -2.44 -31.00
N THR A 55 30.21 -2.45 -31.02
CA THR A 55 31.04 -1.33 -31.44
C THR A 55 30.85 -1.12 -32.96
N GLY A 56 29.76 -0.49 -33.31
CA GLY A 56 29.57 0.19 -34.59
C GLY A 56 30.32 1.53 -34.55
N ASP A 57 31.10 1.76 -35.59
CA ASP A 57 32.01 2.88 -35.78
C ASP A 57 31.48 4.25 -35.31
N GLY A 58 32.16 4.81 -34.33
CA GLY A 58 32.56 6.23 -34.26
C GLY A 58 31.51 7.34 -34.35
N GLU A 59 30.32 7.26 -33.75
CA GLU A 59 29.58 8.46 -33.35
C GLU A 59 29.50 8.51 -31.83
N GLY A 60 30.43 9.26 -31.25
CA GLY A 60 30.39 9.55 -29.81
C GLY A 60 29.05 10.14 -29.44
N VAL A 61 28.44 9.64 -28.38
CA VAL A 61 27.27 10.26 -27.75
C VAL A 61 27.66 11.67 -27.32
N THR A 62 27.47 12.64 -28.23
CA THR A 62 27.62 14.05 -27.90
C THR A 62 26.46 14.44 -27.02
N ILE A 63 26.73 14.61 -25.72
CA ILE A 63 25.79 15.23 -24.78
C ILE A 63 25.68 16.71 -25.12
N ASN A 64 24.96 17.04 -26.19
CA ASN A 64 24.64 18.40 -26.62
C ASN A 64 23.45 18.91 -25.79
N GLY A 65 23.64 19.17 -24.51
CA GLY A 65 22.54 19.53 -23.61
C GLY A 65 22.85 20.57 -22.54
N ILE A 66 23.98 21.28 -22.65
CA ILE A 66 24.32 22.32 -21.63
C ILE A 66 23.79 23.70 -22.01
N ASN A 67 23.46 23.97 -23.28
CA ASN A 67 22.94 25.25 -23.75
C ASN A 67 21.76 25.18 -24.75
N GLY A 68 21.01 24.10 -24.77
CA GLY A 68 19.85 23.92 -25.67
C GLY A 68 18.71 23.15 -24.99
N THR A 69 17.55 23.11 -25.64
CA THR A 69 16.45 22.24 -25.25
C THR A 69 16.94 20.81 -25.00
N PRO A 70 16.50 20.13 -23.92
CA PRO A 70 16.91 18.76 -23.64
C PRO A 70 16.68 17.88 -24.88
N SER A 71 17.69 17.09 -25.28
CA SER A 71 17.52 16.17 -26.41
C SER A 71 16.38 15.19 -26.11
N ASP A 72 15.60 14.80 -27.11
CA ASP A 72 14.48 13.84 -26.98
C ASP A 72 14.93 12.55 -26.27
N SER A 73 16.18 12.15 -26.44
CA SER A 73 16.76 10.98 -25.76
C SER A 73 16.86 11.17 -24.25
N ILE A 74 17.19 12.37 -23.75
CA ILE A 74 17.26 12.66 -22.30
C ILE A 74 15.87 12.68 -21.71
N ILE A 75 14.89 13.29 -22.40
CA ILE A 75 13.48 13.30 -21.97
C ILE A 75 12.94 11.89 -21.92
N THR A 76 13.23 11.08 -22.92
CA THR A 76 12.80 9.67 -22.95
C THR A 76 13.42 8.86 -21.81
N LEU A 77 14.73 9.01 -21.58
CA LEU A 77 15.42 8.32 -20.49
C LEU A 77 14.86 8.73 -19.13
N LEU A 78 14.64 10.03 -18.91
CA LEU A 78 14.04 10.55 -17.69
C LEU A 78 12.60 10.00 -17.52
N GLY A 79 11.82 9.99 -18.58
CA GLY A 79 10.45 9.44 -18.57
C GLY A 79 10.42 7.96 -18.19
N ILE A 80 11.30 7.14 -18.76
CA ILE A 80 11.42 5.72 -18.41
C ILE A 80 11.85 5.56 -16.94
N THR A 81 12.79 6.39 -16.46
CA THR A 81 13.26 6.34 -15.07
C THR A 81 12.12 6.69 -14.09
N VAL A 82 11.37 7.75 -14.36
CA VAL A 82 10.19 8.12 -13.55
C VAL A 82 9.12 7.03 -13.59
N LEU A 83 8.84 6.48 -14.77
CA LEU A 83 7.86 5.41 -14.93
C LEU A 83 8.24 4.13 -14.18
N SER A 84 9.52 3.82 -14.06
CA SER A 84 10.01 2.64 -13.32
C SER A 84 9.83 2.78 -11.80
N VAL A 85 9.86 4.00 -11.25
CA VAL A 85 9.70 4.28 -9.81
C VAL A 85 8.23 4.53 -9.43
N ALA A 86 7.41 4.96 -10.38
CA ALA A 86 6.01 5.33 -10.14
C ALA A 86 5.18 4.26 -9.42
N PRO A 87 5.25 2.94 -9.75
CA PRO A 87 4.48 1.92 -9.06
C PRO A 87 4.82 1.82 -7.57
N ALA A 88 6.10 1.93 -7.21
CA ALA A 88 6.53 1.90 -5.82
C ALA A 88 5.99 3.12 -5.03
N LEU A 89 6.04 4.31 -5.62
CA LEU A 89 5.48 5.52 -5.02
C LEU A 89 3.96 5.40 -4.83
N LEU A 90 3.24 4.90 -5.82
CA LEU A 90 1.79 4.69 -5.70
C LEU A 90 1.42 3.70 -4.59
N LEU A 91 2.18 2.62 -4.43
CA LEU A 91 1.98 1.70 -3.30
C LEU A 91 2.23 2.39 -1.95
N MET A 92 3.23 3.26 -1.86
CA MET A 92 3.53 4.04 -0.64
C MET A 92 2.45 5.10 -0.34
N MET A 93 1.76 5.61 -1.35
CA MET A 93 0.66 6.59 -1.21
C MET A 93 -0.71 5.93 -1.01
N SER A 94 -0.76 4.62 -0.80
CA SER A 94 -1.99 3.83 -0.68
C SER A 94 -2.08 3.09 0.65
N SER A 95 -3.20 2.42 0.90
CA SER A 95 -3.41 1.55 2.06
C SER A 95 -2.53 0.29 2.07
N PHE A 96 -1.80 -0.01 0.99
CA PHE A 96 -1.02 -1.23 0.82
C PHE A 96 -0.05 -1.49 1.97
N THR A 97 0.69 -0.48 2.38
CA THR A 97 1.74 -0.61 3.40
C THR A 97 1.17 -1.08 4.74
N LYS A 98 0.10 -0.45 5.24
CA LYS A 98 -0.54 -0.84 6.50
C LYS A 98 -1.08 -2.27 6.43
N ILE A 99 -1.79 -2.60 5.35
CA ILE A 99 -2.39 -3.92 5.15
C ILE A 99 -1.31 -5.00 5.12
N PHE A 100 -0.26 -4.82 4.30
CA PHE A 100 0.82 -5.80 4.18
C PHE A 100 1.56 -6.03 5.50
N VAL A 101 1.88 -4.95 6.23
CA VAL A 101 2.56 -5.02 7.52
C VAL A 101 1.70 -5.75 8.56
N VAL A 102 0.40 -5.43 8.66
CA VAL A 102 -0.50 -6.11 9.61
C VAL A 102 -0.63 -7.60 9.28
N LEU A 103 -0.80 -7.97 8.00
CA LEU A 103 -0.88 -9.38 7.60
C LEU A 103 0.43 -10.12 7.89
N ALA A 104 1.58 -9.49 7.66
CA ALA A 104 2.88 -10.05 8.00
C ALA A 104 3.07 -10.22 9.51
N LEU A 105 2.64 -9.25 10.32
CA LEU A 105 2.66 -9.33 11.78
C LEU A 105 1.72 -10.43 12.29
N THR A 106 0.52 -10.58 11.71
CA THR A 106 -0.42 -11.66 12.03
C THR A 106 0.21 -13.04 11.80
N ARG A 107 0.86 -13.24 10.65
CA ARG A 107 1.60 -14.47 10.36
C ARG A 107 2.68 -14.76 11.41
N ASN A 108 3.44 -13.73 11.77
CA ASN A 108 4.52 -13.84 12.75
C ASN A 108 3.97 -14.12 14.17
N ALA A 109 2.82 -13.55 14.54
CA ALA A 109 2.14 -13.80 15.81
C ALA A 109 1.76 -15.28 15.97
N LEU A 110 1.37 -15.93 14.87
CA LEU A 110 1.08 -17.37 14.82
C LEU A 110 2.34 -18.24 14.86
N SER A 111 3.54 -17.65 14.95
CA SER A 111 4.84 -18.38 14.88
C SER A 111 5.04 -19.14 13.56
N LEU A 112 4.45 -18.66 12.47
CA LEU A 112 4.56 -19.23 11.12
C LEU A 112 5.49 -18.35 10.27
N PRO A 113 6.82 -18.62 10.20
CA PRO A 113 7.76 -17.69 9.56
C PRO A 113 7.59 -17.58 8.04
N SER A 114 7.01 -18.59 7.40
CA SER A 114 6.94 -18.69 5.93
C SER A 114 5.56 -19.05 5.35
N ILE A 115 4.55 -19.29 6.18
CA ILE A 115 3.20 -19.69 5.73
C ILE A 115 2.16 -18.72 6.31
N PRO A 116 1.38 -18.02 5.47
CA PRO A 116 1.43 -18.00 3.99
C PRO A 116 2.67 -17.29 3.44
N PRO A 117 3.12 -17.61 2.20
CA PRO A 117 4.26 -16.97 1.57
C PRO A 117 4.06 -15.46 1.36
N ASN A 118 5.15 -14.69 1.25
CA ASN A 118 5.08 -13.23 1.06
C ASN A 118 4.28 -12.83 -0.18
N GLN A 119 4.35 -13.62 -1.27
CA GLN A 119 3.60 -13.38 -2.50
C GLN A 119 2.08 -13.41 -2.27
N VAL A 120 1.61 -14.37 -1.44
CA VAL A 120 0.18 -14.47 -1.09
C VAL A 120 -0.26 -13.28 -0.25
N LEU A 121 0.56 -12.89 0.74
CA LEU A 121 0.26 -11.71 1.56
C LEU A 121 0.27 -10.43 0.71
N ALA A 122 1.25 -10.27 -0.19
CA ALA A 122 1.32 -9.13 -1.09
C ALA A 122 0.13 -9.08 -2.04
N GLY A 123 -0.25 -10.22 -2.64
CA GLY A 123 -1.42 -10.32 -3.49
C GLY A 123 -2.72 -9.95 -2.77
N LEU A 124 -2.93 -10.52 -1.57
CA LEU A 124 -4.10 -10.18 -0.74
C LEU A 124 -4.11 -8.69 -0.36
N SER A 125 -2.96 -8.14 0.05
CA SER A 125 -2.82 -6.72 0.36
C SER A 125 -3.17 -5.84 -0.83
N LEU A 126 -2.75 -6.21 -2.04
CA LEU A 126 -3.05 -5.46 -3.25
C LEU A 126 -4.56 -5.46 -3.55
N PHE A 127 -5.22 -6.60 -3.45
CA PHE A 127 -6.68 -6.68 -3.65
C PHE A 127 -7.46 -5.87 -2.61
N LEU A 128 -7.06 -5.97 -1.34
CA LEU A 128 -7.68 -5.16 -0.28
C LEU A 128 -7.43 -3.66 -0.48
N THR A 129 -6.23 -3.28 -0.93
CA THR A 129 -5.89 -1.89 -1.27
C THR A 129 -6.81 -1.35 -2.36
N LEU A 130 -7.00 -2.12 -3.43
CA LEU A 130 -7.91 -1.73 -4.50
C LEU A 130 -9.36 -1.59 -4.01
N PHE A 131 -9.78 -2.50 -3.16
CA PHE A 131 -11.12 -2.46 -2.57
C PHE A 131 -11.32 -1.20 -1.72
N ILE A 132 -10.36 -0.88 -0.85
CA ILE A 132 -10.41 0.27 0.07
C ILE A 132 -10.29 1.59 -0.71
N MET A 133 -9.37 1.66 -1.67
CA MET A 133 -9.10 2.86 -2.46
C MET A 133 -10.04 3.04 -3.66
N TRP A 134 -11.03 2.16 -3.83
CA TRP A 134 -11.95 2.25 -4.96
C TRP A 134 -12.60 3.62 -5.13
N PRO A 135 -13.11 4.29 -4.08
CA PRO A 135 -13.65 5.65 -4.19
C PRO A 135 -12.62 6.64 -4.75
N VAL A 136 -11.40 6.66 -4.18
CA VAL A 136 -10.31 7.56 -4.63
C VAL A 136 -9.96 7.32 -6.09
N LEU A 137 -9.88 6.05 -6.52
CA LEU A 137 -9.62 5.69 -7.91
C LEU A 137 -10.75 6.16 -8.86
N THR A 138 -12.00 6.12 -8.38
CA THR A 138 -13.16 6.62 -9.13
C THR A 138 -13.09 8.14 -9.29
N ASP A 139 -12.70 8.86 -8.25
CA ASP A 139 -12.54 10.31 -8.27
C ASP A 139 -11.39 10.72 -9.20
N ILE A 140 -10.23 10.06 -9.12
CA ILE A 140 -9.12 10.27 -10.05
C ILE A 140 -9.56 10.04 -11.50
N ASN A 141 -10.33 8.97 -11.75
CA ASN A 141 -10.84 8.70 -13.08
C ASN A 141 -11.74 9.84 -13.59
N ALA A 142 -12.62 10.35 -12.73
CA ALA A 142 -13.58 11.41 -13.10
C ALA A 142 -12.88 12.76 -13.38
N VAL A 143 -11.90 13.15 -12.54
CA VAL A 143 -11.28 14.48 -12.64
C VAL A 143 -10.07 14.54 -13.57
N ALA A 144 -9.41 13.42 -13.83
CA ALA A 144 -8.15 13.38 -14.57
C ALA A 144 -8.18 12.43 -15.78
N VAL A 145 -8.48 11.13 -15.55
CA VAL A 145 -8.31 10.10 -16.60
C VAL A 145 -9.35 10.27 -17.71
N SER A 146 -10.63 10.44 -17.39
CA SER A 146 -11.70 10.64 -18.38
C SER A 146 -11.48 11.90 -19.22
N PRO A 147 -11.27 13.12 -18.64
CA PRO A 147 -11.01 14.32 -19.42
C PRO A 147 -9.74 14.23 -20.28
N PHE A 148 -8.71 13.56 -19.80
CA PHE A 148 -7.49 13.31 -20.59
C PHE A 148 -7.75 12.39 -21.78
N THR A 149 -8.45 11.27 -21.58
CA THR A 149 -8.75 10.32 -22.68
C THR A 149 -9.72 10.87 -23.71
N GLU A 150 -10.56 11.85 -23.32
CA GLU A 150 -11.46 12.58 -24.19
C GLU A 150 -10.77 13.77 -24.92
N GLY A 151 -9.49 14.02 -24.62
CA GLY A 151 -8.73 15.11 -25.23
C GLY A 151 -9.09 16.52 -24.74
N GLN A 152 -9.78 16.64 -23.58
CA GLN A 152 -10.19 17.92 -23.00
C GLN A 152 -9.04 18.60 -22.26
N ILE A 153 -8.10 17.84 -21.72
CA ILE A 153 -6.94 18.34 -20.97
C ILE A 153 -5.68 17.62 -21.44
N ASP A 154 -4.53 18.27 -21.26
CA ASP A 154 -3.23 17.67 -21.52
C ASP A 154 -2.76 16.78 -20.35
N PHE A 155 -1.65 16.04 -20.54
CA PHE A 155 -1.09 15.16 -19.54
C PHE A 155 -0.65 15.90 -18.27
N GLY A 156 -0.06 17.10 -18.40
CA GLY A 156 0.39 17.90 -17.25
C GLY A 156 -0.79 18.26 -16.35
N ARG A 157 -1.89 18.74 -16.95
CA ARG A 157 -3.11 19.08 -16.22
C ARG A 157 -3.80 17.87 -15.62
N ALA A 158 -3.83 16.74 -16.33
CA ALA A 158 -4.37 15.50 -15.80
C ALA A 158 -3.58 15.02 -14.57
N PHE A 159 -2.26 15.13 -14.63
CA PHE A 159 -1.38 14.77 -13.51
C PHE A 159 -1.61 15.66 -12.28
N GLU A 160 -1.76 16.97 -12.48
CA GLU A 160 -2.11 17.91 -11.38
C GLU A 160 -3.45 17.55 -10.74
N LEU A 161 -4.49 17.33 -11.55
CA LEU A 161 -5.82 17.00 -11.05
C LEU A 161 -5.88 15.64 -10.34
N ALA A 162 -5.10 14.66 -10.78
CA ALA A 162 -5.03 13.35 -10.13
C ALA A 162 -4.40 13.40 -8.73
N GLN A 163 -3.58 14.41 -8.44
CA GLN A 163 -2.93 14.55 -7.14
C GLN A 163 -3.92 14.92 -6.02
N GLU A 164 -4.99 15.65 -6.32
CA GLU A 164 -5.90 16.16 -5.31
C GLU A 164 -6.65 15.05 -4.54
N PRO A 165 -7.31 14.08 -5.19
CA PRO A 165 -7.95 12.97 -4.48
C PRO A 165 -6.95 12.13 -3.67
N LEU A 166 -5.71 11.98 -4.15
CA LEU A 166 -4.67 11.28 -3.40
C LEU A 166 -4.20 12.08 -2.19
N ARG A 167 -4.10 13.41 -2.31
CA ARG A 167 -3.75 14.31 -1.21
C ARG A 167 -4.81 14.24 -0.11
N GLU A 168 -6.08 14.39 -0.46
CA GLU A 168 -7.21 14.30 0.49
C GLU A 168 -7.21 12.94 1.20
N TRP A 169 -7.02 11.85 0.45
CA TRP A 169 -6.88 10.51 1.00
C TRP A 169 -5.74 10.44 2.02
N MET A 170 -4.54 10.85 1.67
CA MET A 170 -3.40 10.80 2.57
C MET A 170 -3.60 11.68 3.80
N LEU A 171 -4.13 12.89 3.63
CA LEU A 171 -4.39 13.81 4.75
C LEU A 171 -5.37 13.22 5.76
N SER A 172 -6.43 12.54 5.31
CA SER A 172 -7.43 11.94 6.21
C SER A 172 -6.88 10.82 7.10
N TYR A 173 -5.71 10.23 6.75
CA TYR A 173 -5.06 9.18 7.53
C TYR A 173 -3.69 9.56 8.08
N THR A 174 -3.24 10.79 7.85
CA THR A 174 -1.96 11.30 8.39
C THR A 174 -2.21 12.05 9.70
N ARG A 175 -1.47 11.71 10.73
CA ARG A 175 -1.53 12.40 12.01
C ARG A 175 -0.83 13.76 11.93
N GLU A 176 -1.41 14.77 12.55
CA GLU A 176 -0.80 16.11 12.62
C GLU A 176 0.61 16.08 13.21
N GLU A 177 0.85 15.21 14.21
CA GLU A 177 2.17 15.03 14.83
C GLU A 177 3.23 14.56 13.83
N ASP A 178 2.87 13.67 12.89
CA ASP A 178 3.78 13.13 11.90
C ASP A 178 4.04 14.15 10.78
N ILE A 179 3.05 14.98 10.44
CA ILE A 179 3.24 16.16 9.57
C ILE A 179 4.21 17.14 10.22
N ALA A 180 3.94 17.52 11.48
CA ALA A 180 4.81 18.43 12.23
C ALA A 180 6.24 17.87 12.41
N LEU A 181 6.39 16.55 12.53
CA LEU A 181 7.70 15.88 12.55
C LEU A 181 8.47 16.15 11.25
N MET A 182 7.82 15.99 10.10
CA MET A 182 8.45 16.20 8.79
C MET A 182 8.83 17.67 8.56
N TYR A 183 7.97 18.61 8.96
CA TYR A 183 8.27 20.04 8.89
C TYR A 183 9.46 20.43 9.77
N ARG A 184 9.52 19.94 11.01
CA ARG A 184 10.69 20.13 11.89
C ARG A 184 11.97 19.53 11.31
N ALA A 185 11.89 18.34 10.74
CA ALA A 185 13.05 17.70 10.11
C ALA A 185 13.56 18.49 8.89
N ALA A 186 12.67 19.14 8.15
CA ALA A 186 12.99 20.02 7.04
C ALA A 186 13.37 21.46 7.46
N GLN A 187 13.34 21.78 8.77
CA GLN A 187 13.56 23.13 9.32
C GLN A 187 12.60 24.17 8.73
N MET A 188 11.35 23.78 8.48
CA MET A 188 10.27 24.61 7.95
C MET A 188 9.26 24.90 9.06
N ASP A 189 8.58 26.07 8.95
CA ASP A 189 7.47 26.39 9.84
C ASP A 189 6.27 25.47 9.56
N ASN A 190 5.51 25.14 10.60
CA ASN A 190 4.32 24.30 10.44
C ASN A 190 3.30 24.96 9.51
N PRO A 191 2.65 24.19 8.63
CA PRO A 191 1.67 24.73 7.70
C PRO A 191 0.46 25.28 8.47
N THR A 192 -0.07 26.40 8.01
CA THR A 192 -1.31 26.99 8.55
C THR A 192 -2.54 26.35 7.93
N ASP A 193 -2.40 25.80 6.72
CA ASP A 193 -3.48 25.16 5.98
C ASP A 193 -3.04 23.76 5.54
N PRO A 194 -3.77 22.68 5.93
CA PRO A 194 -3.50 21.33 5.50
C PRO A 194 -3.46 21.14 3.97
N ALA A 195 -4.28 21.90 3.23
CA ALA A 195 -4.30 21.84 1.77
C ALA A 195 -2.99 22.35 1.12
N SER A 196 -2.21 23.16 1.83
CA SER A 196 -0.95 23.72 1.34
C SER A 196 0.25 22.77 1.51
N ILE A 197 0.09 21.60 2.15
CA ILE A 197 1.18 20.67 2.44
C ILE A 197 1.68 20.03 1.13
N PRO A 198 2.96 20.20 0.75
CA PRO A 198 3.48 19.59 -0.47
C PRO A 198 3.57 18.07 -0.34
N LEU A 199 3.33 17.35 -1.45
CA LEU A 199 3.35 15.88 -1.47
C LEU A 199 4.68 15.29 -0.97
N GLN A 200 5.80 15.94 -1.25
CA GLN A 200 7.12 15.51 -0.78
C GLN A 200 7.25 15.45 0.74
N THR A 201 6.44 16.24 1.47
CA THR A 201 6.37 16.22 2.94
C THR A 201 5.24 15.32 3.42
N LEU A 202 4.10 15.33 2.69
CA LEU A 202 2.92 14.56 3.05
C LEU A 202 3.15 13.05 2.92
N VAL A 203 3.77 12.59 1.82
CA VAL A 203 3.99 11.15 1.58
C VAL A 203 4.78 10.49 2.71
N PRO A 204 5.97 10.99 3.13
CA PRO A 204 6.69 10.38 4.25
C PRO A 204 5.93 10.52 5.59
N ALA A 205 5.20 11.62 5.84
CA ALA A 205 4.36 11.76 7.03
C ALA A 205 3.26 10.70 7.07
N PHE A 206 2.56 10.52 5.95
CA PHE A 206 1.54 9.48 5.75
C PHE A 206 2.12 8.08 6.00
N MET A 207 3.29 7.77 5.41
CA MET A 207 3.96 6.48 5.61
C MET A 207 4.26 6.19 7.08
N ILE A 208 4.75 7.18 7.84
CA ILE A 208 5.02 7.04 9.27
C ILE A 208 3.72 6.79 10.03
N SER A 209 2.65 7.54 9.73
CA SER A 209 1.33 7.37 10.33
C SER A 209 0.75 5.97 10.07
N GLU A 210 0.82 5.51 8.82
CA GLU A 210 0.32 4.19 8.43
C GLU A 210 1.14 3.05 9.05
N LEU A 211 2.47 3.16 9.12
CA LEU A 211 3.32 2.20 9.82
C LEU A 211 3.00 2.15 11.31
N ARG A 212 2.83 3.30 11.96
CA ARG A 212 2.45 3.36 13.39
C ARG A 212 1.10 2.68 13.62
N ALA A 213 0.11 2.96 12.79
CA ALA A 213 -1.20 2.32 12.87
C ALA A 213 -1.10 0.80 12.63
N ALA A 214 -0.29 0.37 11.65
CA ALA A 214 -0.06 -1.04 11.37
C ALA A 214 0.59 -1.77 12.56
N PHE A 215 1.58 -1.16 13.19
CA PHE A 215 2.22 -1.73 14.39
C PHE A 215 1.27 -1.80 15.58
N LEU A 216 0.40 -0.81 15.76
CA LEU A 216 -0.60 -0.81 16.83
C LEU A 216 -1.59 -1.96 16.63
N ILE A 217 -2.16 -2.11 15.43
CA ILE A 217 -3.08 -3.21 15.09
C ILE A 217 -2.35 -4.55 15.25
N GLY A 218 -1.16 -4.67 14.69
CA GLY A 218 -0.35 -5.89 14.78
C GLY A 218 -0.02 -6.27 16.22
N PHE A 219 0.28 -5.31 17.08
CA PHE A 219 0.52 -5.53 18.50
C PHE A 219 -0.71 -6.08 19.21
N ILE A 220 -1.89 -5.50 18.96
CA ILE A 220 -3.15 -5.99 19.54
C ILE A 220 -3.41 -7.43 19.14
N ILE A 221 -3.15 -7.78 17.87
CA ILE A 221 -3.26 -9.16 17.39
C ILE A 221 -2.22 -10.07 18.06
N PHE A 222 -1.03 -9.57 18.34
CA PHE A 222 0.06 -10.35 18.92
C PHE A 222 -0.18 -10.74 20.38
N VAL A 223 -0.82 -9.86 21.17
CA VAL A 223 -1.01 -10.03 22.63
C VAL A 223 -1.62 -11.37 23.03
N PRO A 224 -2.75 -11.85 22.47
CA PRO A 224 -3.33 -13.13 22.87
C PRO A 224 -2.39 -14.31 22.61
N PHE A 225 -1.63 -14.28 21.51
CA PHE A 225 -0.67 -15.34 21.20
C PHE A 225 0.56 -15.32 22.08
N LEU A 226 0.99 -14.15 22.52
CA LEU A 226 2.06 -14.00 23.51
C LEU A 226 1.66 -14.57 24.88
N VAL A 227 0.40 -14.39 25.28
CA VAL A 227 -0.12 -15.01 26.51
C VAL A 227 -0.10 -16.55 26.41
N ILE A 228 -0.48 -17.11 25.27
CA ILE A 228 -0.38 -18.58 25.05
C ILE A 228 1.07 -19.04 25.19
N ASP A 229 2.01 -18.35 24.57
CA ASP A 229 3.44 -18.68 24.67
C ASP A 229 3.93 -18.67 26.12
N LEU A 230 3.53 -17.65 26.89
CA LEU A 230 3.91 -17.52 28.29
C LEU A 230 3.35 -18.65 29.16
N VAL A 231 2.08 -19.00 28.97
CA VAL A 231 1.42 -20.10 29.70
C VAL A 231 2.09 -21.43 29.40
N VAL A 232 2.35 -21.72 28.12
CA VAL A 232 3.02 -22.96 27.70
C VAL A 232 4.45 -23.02 28.22
N ALA A 233 5.20 -21.91 28.15
CA ALA A 233 6.55 -21.85 28.67
C ALA A 233 6.58 -22.09 30.18
N SER A 234 5.67 -21.49 30.94
CA SER A 234 5.56 -21.69 32.40
C SER A 234 5.23 -23.13 32.77
N ALA A 235 4.32 -23.77 32.02
CA ALA A 235 3.97 -25.16 32.21
C ALA A 235 5.17 -26.10 31.96
N LEU A 236 5.89 -25.91 30.85
CA LEU A 236 7.08 -26.69 30.52
C LEU A 236 8.20 -26.53 31.56
N MET A 237 8.44 -25.32 32.03
CA MET A 237 9.42 -25.07 33.09
C MET A 237 9.04 -25.78 34.40
N SER A 238 7.76 -25.75 34.79
CA SER A 238 7.29 -26.43 36.00
C SER A 238 7.44 -27.94 35.95
N MET A 239 7.39 -28.52 34.74
CA MET A 239 7.62 -29.96 34.52
C MET A 239 9.12 -30.34 34.35
N GLY A 240 10.01 -29.34 34.44
CA GLY A 240 11.45 -29.56 34.27
C GLY A 240 11.92 -29.75 32.83
N MET A 241 11.06 -29.48 31.84
CA MET A 241 11.32 -29.68 30.41
C MET A 241 11.99 -28.45 29.78
N MET A 242 13.14 -28.03 30.32
CA MET A 242 13.86 -26.82 29.90
C MET A 242 14.44 -26.86 28.49
N MET A 243 14.65 -28.06 27.93
CA MET A 243 15.27 -28.19 26.60
C MET A 243 14.28 -28.18 25.43
N LEU A 244 12.98 -28.23 25.69
CA LEU A 244 11.96 -28.15 24.63
C LEU A 244 11.64 -26.69 24.30
N PRO A 245 11.68 -26.30 23.02
CA PRO A 245 11.32 -24.94 22.61
C PRO A 245 9.83 -24.70 22.82
N PRO A 246 9.40 -23.75 23.70
CA PRO A 246 7.99 -23.53 24.02
C PRO A 246 7.15 -23.17 22.80
N VAL A 247 7.74 -22.49 21.83
CA VAL A 247 7.06 -22.05 20.59
C VAL A 247 6.53 -23.24 19.77
N MET A 248 7.24 -24.36 19.73
CA MET A 248 6.79 -25.55 19.01
C MET A 248 5.59 -26.23 19.68
N ILE A 249 5.52 -26.16 21.00
CA ILE A 249 4.40 -26.72 21.78
C ILE A 249 3.20 -25.78 21.77
N SER A 250 3.41 -24.45 21.75
CA SER A 250 2.33 -23.45 21.72
C SER A 250 1.66 -23.32 20.34
N LEU A 251 2.36 -23.66 19.25
CA LEU A 251 1.90 -23.50 17.87
C LEU A 251 0.52 -24.13 17.60
N PRO A 252 0.22 -25.39 17.96
CA PRO A 252 -1.10 -25.97 17.75
C PRO A 252 -2.22 -25.22 18.46
N PHE A 253 -1.96 -24.72 19.68
CA PHE A 253 -2.94 -23.95 20.45
C PHE A 253 -3.21 -22.58 19.82
N LYS A 254 -2.18 -21.92 19.29
CA LYS A 254 -2.30 -20.65 18.56
C LYS A 254 -3.16 -20.81 17.31
N ILE A 255 -2.87 -21.84 16.51
CA ILE A 255 -3.61 -22.11 15.27
C ILE A 255 -5.07 -22.45 15.61
N LEU A 256 -5.31 -23.28 16.62
CA LEU A 256 -6.66 -23.66 17.04
C LEU A 256 -7.45 -22.42 17.50
N LEU A 257 -6.87 -21.58 18.35
CA LEU A 257 -7.50 -20.34 18.81
C LEU A 257 -7.84 -19.45 17.62
N PHE A 258 -6.87 -19.23 16.71
CA PHE A 258 -7.06 -18.36 15.54
C PHE A 258 -8.18 -18.83 14.62
N LEU A 259 -8.32 -20.15 14.44
CA LEU A 259 -9.42 -20.75 13.67
C LEU A 259 -10.76 -20.61 14.38
N LEU A 260 -10.79 -20.83 15.70
CA LEU A 260 -12.04 -20.76 16.48
C LEU A 260 -12.67 -19.36 16.49
N ILE A 261 -11.83 -18.32 16.47
CA ILE A 261 -12.31 -16.92 16.50
C ILE A 261 -12.48 -16.32 15.10
N ASP A 262 -12.32 -17.10 14.03
CA ASP A 262 -12.24 -16.59 12.65
C ASP A 262 -11.20 -15.47 12.50
N GLY A 263 -9.98 -15.75 12.88
CA GLY A 263 -8.91 -14.74 12.98
C GLY A 263 -8.63 -14.00 11.68
N TRP A 264 -8.71 -14.67 10.50
CA TRP A 264 -8.54 -13.97 9.23
C TRP A 264 -9.68 -12.98 8.96
N GLY A 265 -10.93 -13.38 9.21
CA GLY A 265 -12.10 -12.51 9.05
C GLY A 265 -12.00 -11.28 9.97
N MET A 266 -11.61 -11.47 11.23
CA MET A 266 -11.40 -10.37 12.19
C MET A 266 -10.29 -9.40 11.75
N VAL A 267 -9.15 -9.92 11.30
CA VAL A 267 -8.02 -9.07 10.85
C VAL A 267 -8.41 -8.26 9.63
N ILE A 268 -9.02 -8.88 8.62
CA ILE A 268 -9.45 -8.19 7.41
C ILE A 268 -10.53 -7.15 7.74
N THR A 269 -11.50 -7.49 8.57
CA THR A 269 -12.55 -6.56 9.00
C THR A 269 -11.95 -5.36 9.75
N ALA A 270 -11.04 -5.58 10.68
CA ALA A 270 -10.35 -4.51 11.41
C ALA A 270 -9.56 -3.59 10.49
N LEU A 271 -8.86 -4.16 9.48
CA LEU A 271 -8.15 -3.40 8.47
C LEU A 271 -9.09 -2.52 7.65
N VAL A 272 -10.17 -3.06 7.12
CA VAL A 272 -11.15 -2.30 6.34
C VAL A 272 -11.81 -1.22 7.19
N GLN A 273 -12.20 -1.55 8.42
CA GLN A 273 -12.80 -0.57 9.34
C GLN A 273 -11.84 0.55 9.73
N SER A 274 -10.53 0.30 9.78
CA SER A 274 -9.54 1.34 10.07
C SER A 274 -9.45 2.43 9.00
N TYR A 275 -10.09 2.21 7.84
CA TYR A 275 -10.24 3.18 6.76
C TYR A 275 -11.68 3.69 6.59
N ASN A 276 -12.66 3.10 7.27
CA ASN A 276 -14.04 3.58 7.23
C ASN A 276 -14.36 4.58 8.35
N GLY A 277 -13.48 4.71 9.34
CA GLY A 277 -13.61 5.61 10.49
C GLY A 277 -12.62 6.78 10.47
N GLY A 278 -11.98 7.04 9.35
CA GLY A 278 -11.09 8.17 9.16
C GLY A 278 -11.87 9.47 9.04
N GLY A 279 -11.87 10.24 10.10
CA GLY A 279 -12.46 11.54 10.24
C GLY A 279 -12.09 12.08 11.60
#